data_0c5b5961f3e3f16c9185902fae650f3c
#
_entry.id   0c5b5961f3e3f16c9185902fae650f3c
#
_cell.length_a   1.000
_cell.length_b   1.000
_cell.length_c   1.000
_cell.angle_alpha   90.00
_cell.angle_beta   90.00
_cell.angle_gamma   90.00
#
_symmetry.space_group_name_H-M   'P 1'
#
loop_
_entity.id
_entity.type
_entity.pdbx_description
1 polymer ?
#
loop_
_entity_poly.entity_id
_entity_poly.type
_entity_poly.pdbx_seq_one_letter_code
_entity_poly.pdbx_strand_id
1 'polypeptide(L)'
;RIAREYATAEAAVLYQGYGMQRRAYGEQVVRAGCVLAAITGNVGKSGGWASGIALQAGGGPFWNVFPVLDYPVKAQIPTFLWTEAVLRGDELTAADGLVGIDRLPHGIKMIWAVASNAIVNQHANVNRTVEIIKDTSLLEFFVVQDQFMTPTARFADLVLPACTQFETWGLEDGWKYGDEVILQPQVLEPPGETMSDYAICAAVADKLGIRQEFTEGRDEKQWVGALLDEYRQLRFPDLPSLETFEEENLGVYSRPVEKPRVAFRAFREDPGKNPLDTPSGKIEIFSEALFARDRPAEVPAIPKYVQEWESPFGKESERYP
;
A
#
# COMPACT_ATOMS: atom_id res chain seq x y z
N ARG A 1 -17.51 -29.61 11.81
CA ARG A 1 -17.09 -29.31 13.17
C ARG A 1 -16.69 -27.85 13.28
N ILE A 2 -15.60 -27.37 12.66
CA ILE A 2 -15.07 -25.99 12.73
C ILE A 2 -16.15 -24.94 12.44
N ALA A 3 -16.98 -25.11 11.41
CA ALA A 3 -18.04 -24.18 11.06
C ALA A 3 -19.06 -23.97 12.19
N ARG A 4 -19.38 -25.02 12.93
CA ARG A 4 -20.29 -24.92 14.09
C ARG A 4 -19.61 -24.21 15.25
N GLU A 5 -18.36 -24.57 15.56
CA GLU A 5 -17.58 -23.90 16.62
C GLU A 5 -17.46 -22.41 16.34
N TYR A 6 -17.14 -22.02 15.10
CA TYR A 6 -17.10 -20.63 14.69
C TYR A 6 -18.46 -19.91 14.85
N ALA A 7 -19.54 -20.54 14.38
CA ALA A 7 -20.87 -19.95 14.40
C ALA A 7 -21.47 -19.84 15.80
N THR A 8 -21.10 -20.73 16.74
CA THR A 8 -21.64 -20.77 18.11
C THR A 8 -20.72 -20.10 19.13
N ALA A 9 -19.52 -19.67 18.76
CA ALA A 9 -18.66 -18.89 19.64
C ALA A 9 -19.31 -17.56 20.01
N GLU A 10 -19.09 -17.08 21.21
CA GLU A 10 -19.59 -15.78 21.66
C GLU A 10 -19.11 -14.66 20.76
N ALA A 11 -17.83 -14.70 20.36
CA ALA A 11 -17.23 -13.88 19.33
C ALA A 11 -16.17 -14.69 18.58
N ALA A 12 -16.11 -14.54 17.26
CA ALA A 12 -15.17 -15.28 16.44
C ALA A 12 -14.40 -14.33 15.49
N VAL A 13 -13.09 -14.50 15.47
CA VAL A 13 -12.20 -13.83 14.52
C VAL A 13 -11.83 -14.80 13.41
N LEU A 14 -11.98 -14.37 12.15
CA LEU A 14 -11.42 -15.05 11.00
C LEU A 14 -10.25 -14.23 10.44
N TYR A 15 -9.05 -14.69 10.70
CA TYR A 15 -7.82 -14.09 10.16
C TYR A 15 -7.42 -14.79 8.88
N GLN A 16 -7.49 -14.09 7.75
CA GLN A 16 -7.25 -14.67 6.43
C GLN A 16 -5.82 -14.46 5.94
N GLY A 17 -5.14 -13.41 6.41
CA GLY A 17 -3.78 -13.07 6.00
C GLY A 17 -3.65 -12.67 4.53
N TYR A 18 -2.42 -12.53 4.08
CA TYR A 18 -2.14 -12.14 2.69
C TYR A 18 -2.10 -13.32 1.71
N GLY A 19 -1.68 -14.52 2.15
CA GLY A 19 -1.48 -15.66 1.28
C GLY A 19 -2.72 -16.06 0.49
N MET A 20 -3.88 -16.00 1.12
CA MET A 20 -5.15 -16.41 0.51
C MET A 20 -5.56 -15.57 -0.70
N GLN A 21 -5.19 -14.29 -0.73
CA GLN A 21 -5.53 -13.37 -1.82
C GLN A 21 -4.43 -13.22 -2.87
N ARG A 22 -3.19 -13.66 -2.58
CA ARG A 22 -2.01 -13.47 -3.43
C ARG A 22 -1.91 -14.53 -4.53
N ARG A 23 -3.02 -14.88 -5.14
CA ARG A 23 -3.15 -15.84 -6.23
C ARG A 23 -4.33 -15.49 -7.11
N ALA A 24 -4.46 -16.16 -8.26
CA ALA A 24 -5.60 -15.98 -9.15
C ALA A 24 -6.92 -16.23 -8.40
N TYR A 25 -7.86 -15.32 -8.57
CA TYR A 25 -9.19 -15.35 -7.92
C TYR A 25 -9.16 -15.36 -6.39
N GLY A 26 -8.04 -15.00 -5.76
CA GLY A 26 -7.85 -15.03 -4.31
C GLY A 26 -8.79 -14.12 -3.54
N GLU A 27 -9.28 -13.03 -4.15
CA GLU A 27 -10.30 -12.14 -3.58
C GLU A 27 -11.60 -12.87 -3.23
N GLN A 28 -11.92 -14.00 -3.90
CA GLN A 28 -13.11 -14.77 -3.59
C GLN A 28 -13.04 -15.40 -2.19
N VAL A 29 -11.85 -15.78 -1.75
CA VAL A 29 -11.62 -16.33 -0.40
C VAL A 29 -11.88 -15.26 0.65
N VAL A 30 -11.33 -14.05 0.45
CA VAL A 30 -11.52 -12.92 1.38
C VAL A 30 -13.00 -12.52 1.44
N ARG A 31 -13.66 -12.41 0.31
CA ARG A 31 -15.09 -12.10 0.23
C ARG A 31 -15.95 -13.16 0.93
N ALA A 32 -15.64 -14.45 0.74
CA ALA A 32 -16.33 -15.55 1.41
C ALA A 32 -16.16 -15.49 2.93
N GLY A 33 -14.96 -15.11 3.42
CA GLY A 33 -14.73 -14.89 4.86
C GLY A 33 -15.58 -13.75 5.42
N CYS A 34 -15.72 -12.64 4.69
CA CYS A 34 -16.60 -11.54 5.09
C CYS A 34 -18.06 -11.99 5.16
N VAL A 35 -18.51 -12.79 4.19
CA VAL A 35 -19.86 -13.38 4.22
C VAL A 35 -20.05 -14.29 5.45
N LEU A 36 -19.05 -15.14 5.76
CA LEU A 36 -19.10 -16.00 6.94
C LEU A 36 -19.27 -15.18 8.23
N ALA A 37 -18.51 -14.11 8.41
CA ALA A 37 -18.64 -13.23 9.56
C ALA A 37 -20.01 -12.55 9.61
N ALA A 38 -20.57 -12.16 8.46
CA ALA A 38 -21.89 -11.54 8.37
C ALA A 38 -23.01 -12.50 8.79
N ILE A 39 -23.05 -13.70 8.19
CA ILE A 39 -24.12 -14.67 8.46
C ILE A 39 -24.07 -15.29 9.87
N THR A 40 -22.91 -15.23 10.52
CA THR A 40 -22.72 -15.71 11.90
C THR A 40 -22.84 -14.58 12.94
N GLY A 41 -23.17 -13.36 12.51
CA GLY A 41 -23.39 -12.22 13.40
C GLY A 41 -22.12 -11.65 14.06
N ASN A 42 -20.96 -11.85 13.46
CA ASN A 42 -19.68 -11.38 13.97
C ASN A 42 -19.28 -9.96 13.51
N VAL A 43 -20.12 -9.28 12.73
CA VAL A 43 -19.90 -7.89 12.33
C VAL A 43 -20.39 -6.94 13.42
N GLY A 44 -19.60 -5.92 13.75
CA GLY A 44 -19.97 -4.90 14.77
C GLY A 44 -19.96 -5.38 16.20
N LYS A 45 -19.34 -6.51 16.50
CA LYS A 45 -19.27 -7.16 17.80
C LYS A 45 -17.84 -7.15 18.33
N SER A 46 -17.65 -6.89 19.61
CA SER A 46 -16.33 -6.98 20.24
C SER A 46 -15.78 -8.40 20.11
N GLY A 47 -14.55 -8.55 19.62
CA GLY A 47 -13.94 -9.85 19.32
C GLY A 47 -14.49 -10.56 18.08
N GLY A 48 -15.43 -9.95 17.34
CA GLY A 48 -15.90 -10.44 16.04
C GLY A 48 -15.19 -9.74 14.90
N TRP A 49 -14.63 -10.48 13.93
CA TRP A 49 -13.89 -9.92 12.82
C TRP A 49 -13.75 -10.90 11.66
N ALA A 50 -13.77 -10.39 10.44
CA ALA A 50 -13.24 -11.10 9.28
C ALA A 50 -12.49 -10.11 8.40
N SER A 51 -11.23 -10.39 8.12
CA SER A 51 -10.39 -9.53 7.30
C SER A 51 -9.31 -10.32 6.60
N GLY A 52 -8.93 -9.88 5.41
CA GLY A 52 -7.72 -10.33 4.75
C GLY A 52 -6.46 -9.94 5.50
N ILE A 53 -6.49 -8.76 6.13
CA ILE A 53 -5.45 -8.26 7.01
C ILE A 53 -6.11 -7.92 8.34
N ALA A 54 -5.67 -8.52 9.43
CA ALA A 54 -6.23 -8.27 10.76
C ALA A 54 -6.04 -6.84 11.29
N LEU A 55 -5.60 -5.94 10.50
CA LEU A 55 -4.83 -4.83 10.94
C LEU A 55 -5.42 -3.47 10.56
N GLN A 56 -6.67 -3.36 10.22
CA GLN A 56 -7.25 -2.08 9.78
C GLN A 56 -8.21 -1.47 10.79
N ALA A 57 -7.80 -1.32 12.02
CA ALA A 57 -8.66 -0.71 13.04
C ALA A 57 -8.69 0.82 13.01
N GLY A 58 -8.01 1.46 12.11
CA GLY A 58 -7.96 2.92 11.97
C GLY A 58 -6.76 3.35 11.13
N GLY A 59 -6.72 4.57 10.67
CA GLY A 59 -5.52 5.16 10.11
C GLY A 59 -4.51 5.39 11.23
N GLY A 60 -3.24 5.08 11.02
CA GLY A 60 -2.17 5.54 11.87
C GLY A 60 -2.17 7.06 11.98
N PRO A 61 -1.48 7.60 12.96
CA PRO A 61 -1.47 9.03 13.17
C PRO A 61 -1.01 9.82 11.94
N PHE A 62 -0.08 9.38 11.15
CA PHE A 62 0.49 10.13 10.03
C PHE A 62 -0.20 9.98 8.67
N TRP A 63 -1.34 9.29 8.60
CA TRP A 63 -2.09 9.19 7.34
C TRP A 63 -2.67 10.54 6.94
N ASN A 64 -2.32 11.00 5.73
CA ASN A 64 -2.76 12.26 5.13
C ASN A 64 -2.23 13.54 5.79
N VAL A 65 -1.07 13.51 6.41
CA VAL A 65 -0.43 14.69 7.01
C VAL A 65 0.64 15.30 6.11
N PHE A 66 1.22 14.52 5.23
CA PHE A 66 2.14 15.09 4.26
C PHE A 66 1.40 16.04 3.33
N PRO A 67 1.91 17.26 3.12
CA PRO A 67 1.35 18.17 2.14
C PRO A 67 1.42 17.48 0.78
N VAL A 68 0.27 17.10 0.25
CA VAL A 68 0.18 16.56 -1.10
C VAL A 68 0.03 17.75 -2.03
N LEU A 69 1.10 18.09 -2.73
CA LEU A 69 1.06 19.07 -3.80
C LEU A 69 0.04 18.63 -4.86
N ASP A 70 -0.57 19.59 -5.55
CA ASP A 70 -1.46 19.29 -6.65
C ASP A 70 -0.66 18.61 -7.77
N TYR A 71 -0.78 17.28 -7.84
CA TYR A 71 -0.01 16.47 -8.76
C TYR A 71 -0.58 16.61 -10.18
N PRO A 72 0.18 17.20 -11.11
CA PRO A 72 -0.34 17.51 -12.44
C PRO A 72 -0.62 16.26 -13.29
N VAL A 73 0.14 15.17 -13.05
CA VAL A 73 -0.03 13.91 -13.79
C VAL A 73 -1.04 13.05 -13.08
N LYS A 74 -2.20 12.86 -13.67
CA LYS A 74 -3.28 12.03 -13.10
C LYS A 74 -3.21 10.57 -13.53
N ALA A 75 -2.44 10.27 -14.58
CA ALA A 75 -2.30 8.92 -15.12
C ALA A 75 -1.59 8.00 -14.13
N GLN A 76 -2.19 6.85 -13.83
CA GLN A 76 -1.60 5.77 -13.05
C GLN A 76 -1.62 4.48 -13.87
N ILE A 77 -0.50 3.78 -13.86
CA ILE A 77 -0.32 2.49 -14.52
C ILE A 77 -0.26 1.43 -13.42
N PRO A 78 -1.10 0.38 -13.46
CA PRO A 78 -0.98 -0.74 -12.52
C PRO A 78 0.43 -1.32 -12.51
N THR A 79 0.97 -1.62 -11.35
CA THR A 79 2.35 -2.07 -11.16
C THR A 79 2.75 -3.20 -12.12
N PHE A 80 1.85 -4.17 -12.35
CA PHE A 80 2.16 -5.31 -13.23
C PHE A 80 2.00 -5.02 -14.74
N LEU A 81 1.59 -3.83 -15.13
CA LEU A 81 1.48 -3.42 -16.54
C LEU A 81 2.64 -2.56 -17.01
N TRP A 82 3.68 -2.32 -16.21
CA TRP A 82 4.77 -1.45 -16.61
C TRP A 82 5.50 -1.96 -17.87
N THR A 83 5.65 -3.28 -18.04
CA THR A 83 6.24 -3.87 -19.25
C THR A 83 5.41 -3.55 -20.50
N GLU A 84 4.10 -3.69 -20.40
CA GLU A 84 3.18 -3.35 -21.48
C GLU A 84 3.16 -1.84 -21.75
N ALA A 85 3.30 -1.03 -20.70
CA ALA A 85 3.39 0.42 -20.83
C ALA A 85 4.67 0.88 -21.53
N VAL A 86 5.76 0.13 -21.41
CA VAL A 86 7.00 0.38 -22.20
C VAL A 86 6.81 -0.08 -23.65
N LEU A 87 6.28 -1.29 -23.87
CA LEU A 87 6.20 -1.92 -25.19
C LEU A 87 5.14 -1.27 -26.11
N ARG A 88 3.97 -0.97 -25.56
CA ARG A 88 2.78 -0.53 -26.30
C ARG A 88 1.92 0.45 -25.49
N GLY A 89 2.56 1.39 -24.80
CA GLY A 89 1.86 2.28 -23.87
C GLY A 89 0.73 3.08 -24.50
N ASP A 90 0.89 3.52 -25.74
CA ASP A 90 -0.11 4.26 -26.49
C ASP A 90 -1.35 3.41 -26.91
N GLU A 91 -1.29 2.09 -26.76
CA GLU A 91 -2.43 1.20 -26.93
C GLU A 91 -3.21 0.95 -25.64
N LEU A 92 -2.57 1.18 -24.47
CA LEU A 92 -3.19 0.95 -23.17
C LEU A 92 -4.32 1.93 -22.89
N THR A 93 -5.42 1.39 -22.34
CA THR A 93 -6.64 2.12 -22.04
C THR A 93 -7.12 1.86 -20.61
N ALA A 94 -8.18 2.55 -20.20
CA ALA A 94 -8.86 2.29 -18.93
C ALA A 94 -9.38 0.84 -18.81
N ALA A 95 -9.67 0.16 -19.94
CA ALA A 95 -10.06 -1.25 -19.93
C ALA A 95 -8.91 -2.19 -19.53
N ASP A 96 -7.66 -1.78 -19.78
CA ASP A 96 -6.46 -2.49 -19.34
C ASP A 96 -6.11 -2.19 -17.87
N GLY A 97 -6.73 -1.21 -17.26
CA GLY A 97 -6.56 -0.85 -15.86
C GLY A 97 -5.89 0.51 -15.63
N LEU A 98 -5.73 1.35 -16.66
CA LEU A 98 -5.27 2.73 -16.45
C LEU A 98 -6.27 3.50 -15.58
N VAL A 99 -5.76 4.36 -14.71
CA VAL A 99 -6.55 5.23 -13.86
C VAL A 99 -6.16 6.69 -14.14
N GLY A 100 -7.14 7.58 -14.11
CA GLY A 100 -6.94 9.02 -14.29
C GLY A 100 -6.73 9.49 -15.73
N ILE A 101 -6.69 8.58 -16.69
CA ILE A 101 -6.58 8.86 -18.12
C ILE A 101 -7.23 7.73 -18.94
N ASP A 102 -7.85 8.06 -20.07
CA ASP A 102 -8.48 7.06 -20.93
C ASP A 102 -7.48 6.25 -21.75
N ARG A 103 -6.37 6.88 -22.14
CA ARG A 103 -5.27 6.28 -22.93
C ARG A 103 -3.97 7.01 -22.65
N LEU A 104 -2.86 6.27 -22.59
CA LEU A 104 -1.54 6.91 -22.51
C LEU A 104 -1.19 7.60 -23.85
N PRO A 105 -0.58 8.79 -23.81
CA PRO A 105 -0.19 9.51 -25.03
C PRO A 105 1.00 8.87 -25.74
N HIS A 106 1.81 8.11 -25.04
CA HIS A 106 3.01 7.42 -25.53
C HIS A 106 3.45 6.33 -24.56
N GLY A 107 4.36 5.47 -24.97
CA GLY A 107 4.99 4.47 -24.10
C GLY A 107 5.90 5.10 -23.03
N ILE A 108 6.15 4.35 -21.97
CA ILE A 108 7.10 4.75 -20.92
C ILE A 108 8.51 4.65 -21.46
N LYS A 109 9.29 5.72 -21.30
CA LYS A 109 10.66 5.85 -21.78
C LYS A 109 11.69 5.92 -20.64
N MET A 110 11.25 6.29 -19.45
CA MET A 110 12.08 6.35 -18.25
C MET A 110 11.38 5.71 -17.08
N ILE A 111 12.14 4.96 -16.28
CA ILE A 111 11.69 4.43 -14.98
C ILE A 111 12.66 4.92 -13.91
N TRP A 112 12.10 5.42 -12.80
CA TRP A 112 12.84 5.68 -11.58
C TRP A 112 12.25 4.82 -10.46
N ALA A 113 12.96 3.74 -10.10
CA ALA A 113 12.57 2.83 -9.03
C ALA A 113 13.21 3.28 -7.71
N VAL A 114 12.37 3.57 -6.71
CA VAL A 114 12.80 4.01 -5.38
C VAL A 114 12.48 2.91 -4.37
N ALA A 115 13.46 2.47 -3.61
CA ALA A 115 13.36 1.45 -2.56
C ALA A 115 12.60 0.19 -3.04
N SER A 116 12.86 -0.24 -4.27
CA SER A 116 12.06 -1.29 -4.90
C SER A 116 12.87 -2.23 -5.79
N ASN A 117 12.85 -3.50 -5.43
CA ASN A 117 13.36 -4.57 -6.30
C ASN A 117 12.27 -5.15 -7.22
N ALA A 118 11.11 -4.50 -7.33
CA ALA A 118 9.92 -5.04 -8.00
C ALA A 118 10.10 -5.21 -9.51
N ILE A 119 10.90 -4.36 -10.16
CA ILE A 119 11.02 -4.31 -11.62
C ILE A 119 11.49 -5.66 -12.19
N VAL A 120 12.50 -6.28 -11.60
CA VAL A 120 13.00 -7.58 -12.05
C VAL A 120 12.40 -8.73 -11.24
N ASN A 121 12.10 -8.52 -9.97
CA ASN A 121 11.77 -9.58 -9.02
C ASN A 121 10.28 -9.95 -8.98
N GLN A 122 9.35 -9.04 -9.27
CA GLN A 122 7.90 -9.30 -9.12
C GLN A 122 7.21 -9.80 -10.40
N HIS A 123 7.88 -9.78 -11.54
CA HIS A 123 7.33 -10.29 -12.79
C HIS A 123 7.69 -11.75 -12.99
N ALA A 124 6.70 -12.60 -13.27
CA ALA A 124 6.91 -14.03 -13.48
C ALA A 124 7.82 -14.33 -14.67
N ASN A 125 7.75 -13.54 -15.75
CA ASN A 125 8.60 -13.69 -16.93
C ASN A 125 9.83 -12.79 -16.86
N VAL A 126 10.76 -13.13 -15.96
CA VAL A 126 11.99 -12.35 -15.71
C VAL A 126 12.84 -12.19 -16.97
N ASN A 127 12.94 -13.21 -17.82
CA ASN A 127 13.74 -13.15 -19.05
C ASN A 127 13.21 -12.08 -20.00
N ARG A 128 11.90 -12.08 -20.25
CA ARG A 128 11.25 -11.02 -21.05
C ARG A 128 11.44 -9.63 -20.43
N THR A 129 11.29 -9.52 -19.13
CA THR A 129 11.50 -8.28 -18.38
C THR A 129 12.91 -7.73 -18.61
N VAL A 130 13.93 -8.59 -18.50
CA VAL A 130 15.33 -8.21 -18.73
C VAL A 130 15.60 -7.81 -20.18
N GLU A 131 15.00 -8.49 -21.16
CA GLU A 131 15.08 -8.10 -22.57
C GLU A 131 14.52 -6.70 -22.80
N ILE A 132 13.37 -6.37 -22.23
CA ILE A 132 12.76 -5.04 -22.32
C ILE A 132 13.66 -3.97 -21.70
N ILE A 133 14.21 -4.21 -20.51
CA ILE A 133 15.08 -3.23 -19.85
C ILE A 133 16.36 -2.99 -20.62
N LYS A 134 16.91 -4.03 -21.25
CA LYS A 134 18.16 -3.92 -22.04
C LYS A 134 17.99 -3.26 -23.40
N ASP A 135 16.77 -3.17 -23.90
CA ASP A 135 16.49 -2.53 -25.17
C ASP A 135 16.30 -1.01 -24.97
N THR A 136 17.37 -0.27 -25.19
CA THR A 136 17.37 1.19 -25.06
C THR A 136 16.52 1.92 -26.09
N SER A 137 16.05 1.23 -27.13
CA SER A 137 15.04 1.80 -28.04
C SER A 137 13.63 1.78 -27.44
N LEU A 138 13.40 0.90 -26.47
CA LEU A 138 12.15 0.78 -25.72
C LEU A 138 12.18 1.61 -24.44
N LEU A 139 13.11 1.32 -23.54
CA LEU A 139 13.33 2.03 -22.28
C LEU A 139 14.64 2.81 -22.36
N GLU A 140 14.55 4.12 -22.50
CA GLU A 140 15.70 4.99 -22.78
C GLU A 140 16.58 5.26 -21.56
N PHE A 141 15.99 5.24 -20.34
CA PHE A 141 16.72 5.51 -19.11
C PHE A 141 16.10 4.83 -17.90
N PHE A 142 16.94 4.14 -17.13
CA PHE A 142 16.51 3.44 -15.92
C PHE A 142 17.34 3.86 -14.71
N VAL A 143 16.69 4.48 -13.72
CA VAL A 143 17.31 4.92 -12.47
C VAL A 143 16.80 4.03 -11.34
N VAL A 144 17.72 3.61 -10.48
CA VAL A 144 17.37 2.91 -9.23
C VAL A 144 17.98 3.66 -8.05
N GLN A 145 17.14 3.96 -7.07
CA GLN A 145 17.51 4.56 -5.80
C GLN A 145 17.26 3.51 -4.71
N ASP A 146 18.33 2.95 -4.18
CA ASP A 146 18.23 1.82 -3.25
C ASP A 146 19.46 1.75 -2.33
N GLN A 147 19.28 1.12 -1.17
CA GLN A 147 20.35 0.83 -0.20
C GLN A 147 21.19 -0.35 -0.63
N PHE A 148 20.65 -1.24 -1.46
CA PHE A 148 21.28 -2.50 -1.84
C PHE A 148 21.41 -2.61 -3.36
N MET A 149 22.49 -3.27 -3.80
CA MET A 149 22.65 -3.67 -5.20
C MET A 149 21.74 -4.88 -5.51
N THR A 150 20.44 -4.61 -5.56
CA THR A 150 19.40 -5.59 -5.86
C THR A 150 19.51 -6.12 -7.29
N PRO A 151 18.85 -7.24 -7.64
CA PRO A 151 18.71 -7.66 -9.04
C PRO A 151 18.20 -6.55 -9.96
N THR A 152 17.25 -5.72 -9.50
CA THR A 152 16.76 -4.56 -10.25
C THR A 152 17.85 -3.50 -10.44
N ALA A 153 18.60 -3.16 -9.38
CA ALA A 153 19.67 -2.17 -9.44
C ALA A 153 20.81 -2.53 -10.41
N ARG A 154 21.05 -3.84 -10.62
CA ARG A 154 22.08 -4.32 -11.55
C ARG A 154 21.78 -4.04 -13.02
N PHE A 155 20.56 -3.68 -13.35
CA PHE A 155 20.13 -3.33 -14.71
C PHE A 155 19.93 -1.83 -14.89
N ALA A 156 20.12 -1.02 -13.85
CA ALA A 156 19.98 0.41 -13.93
C ALA A 156 21.13 1.07 -14.72
N ASP A 157 20.82 2.12 -15.47
CA ASP A 157 21.80 3.00 -16.08
C ASP A 157 22.46 3.89 -15.01
N LEU A 158 21.71 4.24 -13.97
CA LEU A 158 22.17 5.02 -12.84
C LEU A 158 21.64 4.45 -11.53
N VAL A 159 22.55 4.18 -10.59
CA VAL A 159 22.20 3.82 -9.22
C VAL A 159 22.51 4.99 -8.29
N LEU A 160 21.51 5.44 -7.56
CA LEU A 160 21.62 6.46 -6.51
C LEU A 160 21.64 5.75 -5.16
N PRO A 161 22.78 5.73 -4.45
CA PRO A 161 22.88 5.03 -3.18
C PRO A 161 22.09 5.79 -2.11
N ALA A 162 21.11 5.12 -1.50
CA ALA A 162 20.24 5.68 -0.49
C ALA A 162 20.70 5.30 0.93
N CYS A 163 20.46 6.20 1.88
CA CYS A 163 20.71 6.00 3.29
C CYS A 163 19.77 4.93 3.89
N THR A 164 20.23 4.31 4.97
CA THR A 164 19.40 3.49 5.87
C THR A 164 18.66 4.39 6.87
N GLN A 165 17.69 3.83 7.60
CA GLN A 165 16.97 4.55 8.66
C GLN A 165 17.90 5.03 9.80
N PHE A 166 19.09 4.48 9.98
CA PHE A 166 20.04 4.94 10.99
C PHE A 166 20.79 6.21 10.58
N GLU A 167 20.77 6.54 9.32
CA GLU A 167 21.53 7.63 8.69
C GLU A 167 20.61 8.82 8.32
N THR A 168 19.32 8.77 8.68
CA THR A 168 18.33 9.79 8.36
C THR A 168 17.45 10.12 9.56
N TRP A 169 16.77 11.26 9.50
CA TRP A 169 15.67 11.57 10.39
C TRP A 169 14.36 11.03 9.84
N GLY A 170 13.51 10.50 10.72
CA GLY A 170 12.22 9.96 10.32
C GLY A 170 11.19 9.92 11.44
N LEU A 171 9.96 9.72 11.04
CA LEU A 171 8.84 9.40 11.91
C LEU A 171 8.18 8.13 11.42
N GLU A 172 7.89 7.23 12.33
CA GLU A 172 7.11 6.04 12.05
C GLU A 172 5.89 5.95 12.95
N ASP A 173 4.91 5.23 12.49
CA ASP A 173 3.74 4.86 13.27
C ASP A 173 3.53 3.35 13.27
N GLY A 174 2.65 2.86 14.13
CA GLY A 174 2.28 1.44 14.19
C GLY A 174 1.51 0.94 12.95
N TRP A 175 1.67 1.58 11.81
CA TRP A 175 1.09 1.22 10.52
C TRP A 175 -0.40 0.89 10.55
N LYS A 176 -1.25 1.70 11.05
CA LYS A 176 -2.69 1.46 11.24
C LYS A 176 -3.08 0.66 12.49
N TYR A 177 -2.10 0.32 13.36
CA TYR A 177 -2.36 -0.54 14.51
C TYR A 177 -2.30 0.10 15.85
N GLY A 178 -1.44 1.10 15.95
CA GLY A 178 -1.14 1.70 17.21
C GLY A 178 -1.48 3.19 17.21
N ASP A 179 -1.72 3.69 18.39
CA ASP A 179 -1.63 5.09 18.71
C ASP A 179 -0.18 5.43 19.08
N GLU A 180 0.78 4.77 18.42
CA GLU A 180 2.21 4.92 18.66
C GLU A 180 2.84 5.80 17.59
N VAL A 181 3.73 6.67 18.02
CA VAL A 181 4.59 7.50 17.19
C VAL A 181 6.02 7.23 17.58
N ILE A 182 6.83 6.85 16.62
CA ILE A 182 8.23 6.50 16.81
C ILE A 182 9.08 7.59 16.15
N LEU A 183 9.91 8.26 16.94
CA LEU A 183 10.92 9.15 16.40
C LEU A 183 12.16 8.33 16.03
N GLN A 184 12.64 8.50 14.83
CA GLN A 184 13.91 7.97 14.35
C GLN A 184 14.91 9.10 14.17
N PRO A 185 15.76 9.37 15.17
CA PRO A 185 16.85 10.32 15.00
C PRO A 185 17.94 9.72 14.12
N GLN A 186 18.64 10.56 13.36
CA GLN A 186 19.88 10.17 12.72
C GLN A 186 20.93 9.83 13.79
N VAL A 187 21.48 8.62 13.76
CA VAL A 187 22.46 8.13 14.72
C VAL A 187 23.81 7.79 14.08
N LEU A 188 23.87 7.73 12.76
CA LEU A 188 25.07 7.49 11.96
C LEU A 188 25.21 8.54 10.87
N GLU A 189 26.46 8.87 10.54
CA GLU A 189 26.72 9.66 9.35
C GLU A 189 26.61 8.79 8.09
N PRO A 190 25.99 9.30 7.01
CA PRO A 190 25.91 8.58 5.76
C PRO A 190 27.27 8.18 5.20
N PRO A 191 27.52 6.91 4.86
CA PRO A 191 28.81 6.46 4.35
C PRO A 191 28.98 6.83 2.86
N GLY A 192 30.18 7.25 2.49
CA GLY A 192 30.57 7.46 1.10
C GLY A 192 29.73 8.52 0.39
N GLU A 193 29.08 8.13 -0.69
CA GLU A 193 28.22 9.00 -1.51
C GLU A 193 26.72 8.79 -1.24
N THR A 194 26.36 8.07 -0.17
CA THR A 194 24.95 7.84 0.17
C THR A 194 24.28 9.15 0.60
N MET A 195 23.05 9.30 0.17
CA MET A 195 22.18 10.43 0.51
C MET A 195 20.81 9.91 0.94
N SER A 196 20.12 10.65 1.78
CA SER A 196 18.72 10.31 2.07
C SER A 196 17.85 10.44 0.83
N ASP A 197 16.73 9.72 0.79
CA ASP A 197 15.76 9.82 -0.29
C ASP A 197 15.30 11.26 -0.51
N TYR A 198 15.09 12.00 0.59
CA TYR A 198 14.75 13.40 0.54
C TYR A 198 15.86 14.26 -0.07
N ALA A 199 17.11 14.07 0.35
CA ALA A 199 18.24 14.81 -0.14
C ALA A 199 18.50 14.55 -1.64
N ILE A 200 18.35 13.31 -2.10
CA ILE A 200 18.42 12.94 -3.52
C ILE A 200 17.36 13.71 -4.32
N CYS A 201 16.09 13.67 -3.88
CA CYS A 201 15.01 14.38 -4.55
C CYS A 201 15.21 15.89 -4.51
N ALA A 202 15.70 16.45 -3.40
CA ALA A 202 16.01 17.88 -3.27
C ALA A 202 17.15 18.31 -4.22
N ALA A 203 18.16 17.45 -4.42
CA ALA A 203 19.23 17.72 -5.38
C ALA A 203 18.74 17.70 -6.84
N VAL A 204 17.82 16.80 -7.18
CA VAL A 204 17.15 16.79 -8.49
C VAL A 204 16.28 18.03 -8.66
N ALA A 205 15.50 18.40 -7.65
CA ALA A 205 14.67 19.62 -7.64
C ALA A 205 15.52 20.89 -7.85
N ASP A 206 16.73 20.92 -7.25
CA ASP A 206 17.69 22.02 -7.47
C ASP A 206 18.11 22.15 -8.93
N LYS A 207 18.42 21.03 -9.58
CA LYS A 207 18.77 21.02 -11.02
C LYS A 207 17.60 21.42 -11.91
N LEU A 208 16.38 21.17 -11.48
CA LEU A 208 15.15 21.58 -12.16
C LEU A 208 14.73 23.03 -11.85
N GLY A 209 15.41 23.70 -10.91
CA GLY A 209 15.11 25.08 -10.50
C GLY A 209 13.88 25.22 -9.60
N ILE A 210 13.45 24.13 -8.97
CA ILE A 210 12.25 24.06 -8.11
C ILE A 210 12.58 23.61 -6.68
N ARG A 211 13.84 23.76 -6.24
CA ARG A 211 14.25 23.32 -4.90
C ARG A 211 13.44 23.96 -3.80
N GLN A 212 13.18 25.25 -3.90
CA GLN A 212 12.45 26.00 -2.86
C GLN A 212 11.00 25.52 -2.72
N GLU A 213 10.36 25.25 -3.85
CA GLU A 213 8.98 24.73 -3.87
C GLU A 213 8.92 23.29 -3.33
N PHE A 214 9.94 22.47 -3.63
CA PHE A 214 10.01 21.10 -3.16
C PHE A 214 10.32 21.01 -1.65
N THR A 215 11.28 21.80 -1.16
CA THR A 215 11.77 21.70 0.22
C THR A 215 11.07 22.66 1.20
N GLU A 216 10.42 23.70 0.70
CA GLU A 216 9.96 24.85 1.50
C GLU A 216 11.09 25.47 2.37
N GLY A 217 12.35 25.24 1.96
CA GLY A 217 13.54 25.66 2.69
C GLY A 217 13.87 24.82 3.93
N ARG A 218 13.21 23.66 4.12
CA ARG A 218 13.40 22.76 5.25
C ARG A 218 14.38 21.62 4.92
N ASP A 219 15.13 21.21 5.92
CA ASP A 219 15.83 19.94 5.95
C ASP A 219 14.93 18.81 6.52
N GLU A 220 15.45 17.58 6.60
CA GLU A 220 14.70 16.42 7.09
C GLU A 220 14.25 16.58 8.54
N LYS A 221 15.14 17.04 9.41
CA LYS A 221 14.82 17.26 10.84
C LYS A 221 13.73 18.30 11.00
N GLN A 222 13.81 19.38 10.23
CA GLN A 222 12.81 20.44 10.23
C GLN A 222 11.45 19.95 9.71
N TRP A 223 11.45 19.04 8.71
CA TRP A 223 10.22 18.39 8.26
C TRP A 223 9.61 17.48 9.34
N VAL A 224 10.43 16.69 10.03
CA VAL A 224 9.98 15.86 11.17
C VAL A 224 9.29 16.73 12.22
N GLY A 225 9.89 17.85 12.60
CA GLY A 225 9.29 18.80 13.54
C GLY A 225 7.96 19.38 13.04
N ALA A 226 7.92 19.83 11.78
CA ALA A 226 6.72 20.40 11.18
C ALA A 226 5.56 19.37 11.10
N LEU A 227 5.87 18.12 10.77
CA LEU A 227 4.90 17.04 10.75
C LEU A 227 4.37 16.72 12.14
N LEU A 228 5.20 16.65 13.16
CA LEU A 228 4.77 16.48 14.55
C LEU A 228 3.83 17.61 14.99
N ASP A 229 4.16 18.86 14.66
CA ASP A 229 3.34 20.01 15.02
C ASP A 229 1.98 20.01 14.32
N GLU A 230 1.94 19.67 13.05
CA GLU A 230 0.69 19.51 12.30
C GLU A 230 -0.18 18.40 12.91
N TYR A 231 0.44 17.30 13.30
CA TYR A 231 -0.25 16.19 13.98
C TYR A 231 -0.87 16.59 15.29
N ARG A 232 -0.14 17.34 16.09
CA ARG A 232 -0.64 17.87 17.36
C ARG A 232 -1.87 18.75 17.13
N GLN A 233 -1.85 19.58 16.10
CA GLN A 233 -2.96 20.48 15.80
C GLN A 233 -4.20 19.74 15.26
N LEU A 234 -4.01 18.73 14.41
CA LEU A 234 -5.11 18.09 13.70
C LEU A 234 -5.76 16.93 14.46
N ARG A 235 -4.99 16.15 15.24
CA ARG A 235 -5.48 14.88 15.78
C ARG A 235 -5.02 14.53 17.18
N PHE A 236 -3.83 14.94 17.59
CA PHE A 236 -3.19 14.46 18.83
C PHE A 236 -2.62 15.60 19.65
N PRO A 237 -3.45 16.42 20.31
CA PRO A 237 -2.97 17.57 21.09
C PRO A 237 -1.92 17.24 22.15
N ASP A 238 -1.94 15.98 22.63
CA ASP A 238 -1.02 15.49 23.66
C ASP A 238 0.28 14.92 23.09
N LEU A 239 0.46 14.89 21.76
CA LEU A 239 1.70 14.42 21.15
C LEU A 239 2.85 15.36 21.51
N PRO A 240 4.00 14.85 22.00
CA PRO A 240 5.16 15.69 22.32
C PRO A 240 5.68 16.47 21.09
N SER A 241 6.30 17.60 21.32
CA SER A 241 7.06 18.31 20.27
C SER A 241 8.37 17.55 19.96
N LEU A 242 9.00 17.87 18.83
CA LEU A 242 10.32 17.31 18.52
C LEU A 242 11.34 17.62 19.61
N GLU A 243 11.34 18.85 20.13
CA GLU A 243 12.20 19.27 21.24
C GLU A 243 11.99 18.41 22.48
N THR A 244 10.73 18.15 22.87
CA THR A 244 10.41 17.26 23.99
C THR A 244 10.88 15.83 23.75
N PHE A 245 10.71 15.31 22.54
CA PHE A 245 11.24 13.98 22.18
C PHE A 245 12.76 13.92 22.37
N GLU A 246 13.48 14.94 21.95
CA GLU A 246 14.95 15.00 22.08
C GLU A 246 15.38 15.19 23.54
N GLU A 247 14.81 16.15 24.27
CA GLU A 247 15.20 16.46 25.64
C GLU A 247 14.92 15.31 26.62
N GLU A 248 13.80 14.65 26.48
CA GLU A 248 13.41 13.53 27.32
C GLU A 248 13.92 12.18 26.80
N ASN A 249 14.64 12.18 25.67
CA ASN A 249 15.13 10.97 24.98
C ASN A 249 14.01 9.95 24.73
N LEU A 250 12.85 10.47 24.29
CA LEU A 250 11.69 9.65 23.97
C LEU A 250 11.89 9.01 22.60
N GLY A 251 12.04 7.69 22.56
CA GLY A 251 12.05 6.96 21.29
C GLY A 251 10.64 6.70 20.75
N VAL A 252 9.68 6.50 21.65
CA VAL A 252 8.29 6.13 21.33
C VAL A 252 7.32 6.91 22.22
N TYR A 253 6.33 7.49 21.61
CA TYR A 253 5.15 7.99 22.29
C TYR A 253 3.97 7.05 22.04
N SER A 254 3.36 6.55 23.10
CA SER A 254 2.15 5.74 23.05
C SER A 254 0.98 6.50 23.65
N ARG A 255 -0.06 6.71 22.86
CA ARG A 255 -1.29 7.30 23.34
C ARG A 255 -2.15 6.25 24.06
N PRO A 256 -2.59 6.52 25.28
CA PRO A 256 -3.50 5.61 25.98
C PRO A 256 -4.84 5.47 25.24
N VAL A 257 -5.22 4.25 24.91
CA VAL A 257 -6.55 3.94 24.35
C VAL A 257 -7.52 3.68 25.50
N GLU A 258 -8.33 4.65 25.84
CA GLU A 258 -9.30 4.51 26.95
C GLU A 258 -10.38 3.45 26.68
N LYS A 259 -10.79 3.28 25.43
CA LYS A 259 -11.83 2.30 25.05
C LYS A 259 -11.48 1.64 23.72
N PRO A 260 -11.50 0.31 23.66
CA PRO A 260 -11.29 -0.40 22.43
C PRO A 260 -12.36 -0.05 21.39
N ARG A 261 -11.91 0.29 20.17
CA ARG A 261 -12.79 0.57 19.04
C ARG A 261 -13.35 -0.75 18.51
N VAL A 262 -14.67 -0.82 18.38
CA VAL A 262 -15.34 -1.91 17.68
C VAL A 262 -15.85 -1.40 16.34
N ALA A 263 -15.25 -1.85 15.25
CA ALA A 263 -15.68 -1.47 13.90
C ALA A 263 -17.13 -1.89 13.66
N PHE A 264 -17.89 -1.04 12.97
CA PHE A 264 -19.31 -1.26 12.65
C PHE A 264 -20.26 -1.43 13.85
N ARG A 265 -19.86 -1.07 15.07
CA ARG A 265 -20.74 -1.13 16.25
C ARG A 265 -22.01 -0.30 16.05
N ALA A 266 -21.87 0.95 15.62
CA ALA A 266 -22.99 1.85 15.40
C ALA A 266 -23.99 1.29 14.36
N PHE A 267 -23.49 0.72 13.27
CA PHE A 267 -24.33 0.03 12.29
C PHE A 267 -25.06 -1.16 12.92
N ARG A 268 -24.39 -1.97 13.73
CA ARG A 268 -25.02 -3.11 14.40
C ARG A 268 -26.14 -2.69 15.36
N GLU A 269 -25.92 -1.62 16.11
CA GLU A 269 -26.86 -1.12 17.13
C GLU A 269 -28.07 -0.43 16.49
N ASP A 270 -27.88 0.37 15.47
CA ASP A 270 -28.95 1.06 14.72
C ASP A 270 -28.58 1.22 13.24
N PRO A 271 -28.86 0.22 12.40
CA PRO A 271 -28.54 0.29 10.95
C PRO A 271 -29.26 1.41 10.21
N GLY A 272 -30.41 1.85 10.72
CA GLY A 272 -31.19 2.92 10.09
C GLY A 272 -30.54 4.29 10.25
N LYS A 273 -29.92 4.54 11.42
CA LYS A 273 -29.20 5.80 11.68
C LYS A 273 -27.75 5.77 11.21
N ASN A 274 -27.17 4.59 11.13
CA ASN A 274 -25.75 4.39 10.79
C ASN A 274 -25.61 3.40 9.62
N PRO A 275 -26.12 3.73 8.42
CA PRO A 275 -26.01 2.85 7.27
C PRO A 275 -24.54 2.64 6.90
N LEU A 276 -24.25 1.51 6.26
CA LEU A 276 -22.93 1.28 5.65
C LEU A 276 -22.81 2.11 4.35
N ASP A 277 -21.57 2.40 3.98
CA ASP A 277 -21.24 3.03 2.70
C ASP A 277 -21.31 1.98 1.57
N THR A 278 -22.52 1.51 1.32
CA THR A 278 -22.88 0.57 0.25
C THR A 278 -24.16 1.06 -0.42
N PRO A 279 -24.45 0.69 -1.66
CA PRO A 279 -25.68 1.10 -2.37
C PRO A 279 -26.96 0.87 -1.57
N SER A 280 -27.05 -0.22 -0.82
CA SER A 280 -28.21 -0.55 0.02
C SER A 280 -28.14 0.02 1.44
N GLY A 281 -27.02 0.59 1.85
CA GLY A 281 -26.74 0.96 3.23
C GLY A 281 -26.57 -0.23 4.18
N LYS A 282 -26.51 -1.47 3.66
CA LYS A 282 -26.46 -2.73 4.40
C LYS A 282 -25.25 -3.57 3.97
N ILE A 283 -25.02 -4.70 4.64
CA ILE A 283 -24.06 -5.70 4.18
C ILE A 283 -24.59 -6.32 2.87
N GLU A 284 -23.83 -6.20 1.80
CA GLU A 284 -24.17 -6.75 0.49
C GLU A 284 -23.35 -8.01 0.20
N ILE A 285 -24.03 -9.16 0.11
CA ILE A 285 -23.44 -10.43 -0.31
C ILE A 285 -23.38 -10.49 -1.84
N PHE A 286 -24.42 -10.04 -2.51
CA PHE A 286 -24.45 -9.85 -3.95
C PHE A 286 -23.95 -8.44 -4.29
N SER A 287 -23.00 -8.35 -5.22
CA SER A 287 -22.47 -7.07 -5.70
C SER A 287 -23.01 -6.73 -7.08
N GLU A 288 -23.85 -5.72 -7.16
CA GLU A 288 -24.36 -5.18 -8.42
C GLU A 288 -23.24 -4.68 -9.34
N ALA A 289 -22.23 -4.03 -8.75
CA ALA A 289 -21.09 -3.53 -9.50
C ALA A 289 -20.25 -4.65 -10.16
N LEU A 290 -20.10 -5.80 -9.50
CA LEU A 290 -19.43 -6.95 -10.09
C LEU A 290 -20.34 -7.67 -11.10
N PHE A 291 -21.64 -7.73 -10.84
CA PHE A 291 -22.60 -8.27 -11.78
C PHE A 291 -22.60 -7.51 -13.12
N ALA A 292 -22.57 -6.18 -13.05
CA ALA A 292 -22.52 -5.32 -14.21
C ALA A 292 -21.24 -5.44 -15.06
N ARG A 293 -20.16 -6.03 -14.53
CA ARG A 293 -18.93 -6.31 -15.29
C ARG A 293 -19.06 -7.48 -16.28
N ASP A 294 -20.10 -8.29 -16.14
CA ASP A 294 -20.40 -9.47 -16.97
C ASP A 294 -19.22 -10.45 -17.15
N ARG A 295 -18.47 -10.67 -16.07
CA ARG A 295 -17.36 -11.64 -16.01
C ARG A 295 -17.58 -12.69 -14.90
N PRO A 296 -18.68 -13.44 -14.94
CA PRO A 296 -19.07 -14.34 -13.83
C PRO A 296 -18.11 -15.52 -13.61
N ALA A 297 -17.29 -15.84 -14.60
CA ALA A 297 -16.28 -16.91 -14.50
C ALA A 297 -15.04 -16.45 -13.71
N GLU A 298 -14.72 -15.17 -13.72
CA GLU A 298 -13.54 -14.59 -13.08
C GLU A 298 -13.90 -13.86 -11.77
N VAL A 299 -14.89 -12.98 -11.84
CA VAL A 299 -15.29 -12.10 -10.75
C VAL A 299 -16.81 -12.21 -10.50
N PRO A 300 -17.28 -13.31 -9.93
CA PRO A 300 -18.71 -13.54 -9.70
C PRO A 300 -19.29 -12.52 -8.72
N ALA A 301 -20.55 -12.12 -8.94
CA ALA A 301 -21.28 -11.18 -8.09
C ALA A 301 -21.43 -11.68 -6.63
N ILE A 302 -21.58 -13.00 -6.45
CA ILE A 302 -21.56 -13.66 -5.14
C ILE A 302 -20.24 -14.41 -5.01
N PRO A 303 -19.53 -14.33 -3.87
CA PRO A 303 -18.27 -15.06 -3.68
C PRO A 303 -18.50 -16.58 -3.80
N LYS A 304 -17.72 -17.20 -4.64
CA LYS A 304 -17.70 -18.66 -4.83
C LYS A 304 -16.29 -19.10 -5.18
N TYR A 305 -16.02 -20.38 -5.02
CA TYR A 305 -14.75 -20.97 -5.46
C TYR A 305 -14.62 -20.86 -6.99
N VAL A 306 -13.49 -20.31 -7.42
CA VAL A 306 -13.05 -20.31 -8.81
C VAL A 306 -11.68 -20.97 -8.84
N GLN A 307 -11.53 -22.04 -9.62
CA GLN A 307 -10.25 -22.72 -9.74
C GLN A 307 -9.26 -21.83 -10.48
N GLU A 308 -8.11 -21.62 -9.89
CA GLU A 308 -7.00 -20.91 -10.52
C GLU A 308 -6.37 -21.75 -11.63
N TRP A 309 -5.77 -21.12 -12.62
CA TRP A 309 -5.12 -21.81 -13.75
C TRP A 309 -3.82 -22.50 -13.33
N GLU A 310 -3.10 -22.02 -12.34
CA GLU A 310 -1.92 -22.63 -11.73
C GLU A 310 -2.31 -23.24 -10.38
N SER A 311 -2.86 -24.43 -10.40
CA SER A 311 -3.43 -25.07 -9.22
C SER A 311 -2.90 -26.50 -9.10
N PRO A 312 -2.71 -27.03 -7.88
CA PRO A 312 -2.35 -28.44 -7.69
C PRO A 312 -3.40 -29.41 -8.24
N PHE A 313 -4.57 -28.91 -8.60
CA PHE A 313 -5.64 -29.69 -9.24
C PHE A 313 -5.69 -29.49 -10.78
N GLY A 314 -4.80 -28.68 -11.34
CA GLY A 314 -4.67 -28.45 -12.77
C GLY A 314 -3.85 -29.54 -13.45
N LYS A 315 -4.02 -29.71 -14.78
CA LYS A 315 -3.25 -30.68 -15.57
C LYS A 315 -1.74 -30.41 -15.55
N GLU A 316 -1.36 -29.16 -15.40
CA GLU A 316 0.04 -28.72 -15.31
C GLU A 316 0.74 -29.26 -14.06
N SER A 317 0.02 -29.55 -12.98
CA SER A 317 0.59 -30.17 -11.78
C SER A 317 1.13 -31.58 -11.98
N GLU A 318 0.67 -32.28 -13.03
CA GLU A 318 1.23 -33.58 -13.43
C GLU A 318 2.64 -33.42 -14.03
N ARG A 319 2.91 -32.28 -14.65
CA ARG A 319 4.19 -31.95 -15.29
C ARG A 319 5.15 -31.16 -14.35
N TYR A 320 4.58 -30.35 -13.50
CA TYR A 320 5.28 -29.49 -12.55
C TYR A 320 4.68 -29.70 -11.15
N PRO A 321 5.06 -30.79 -10.44
CA PRO A 321 4.50 -31.15 -9.14
C PRO A 321 4.92 -30.20 -8.00
#